data_0748792635afef033fbb8e845a1f103e
#
_entry.id   0748792635afef033fbb8e845a1f103e
#
_cell.length_a   1.000
_cell.length_b   1.000
_cell.length_c   1.000
_cell.angle_alpha   90.00
_cell.angle_beta   90.00
_cell.angle_gamma   90.00
#
_symmetry.space_group_name_H-M   'P 1'
#
loop_
_entity.id
_entity.type
_entity.pdbx_description
1 polymer ?
#
loop_
_entity_poly.entity_id
_entity_poly.type
_entity_poly.pdbx_seq_one_letter_code
_entity_poly.pdbx_strand_id
1 'polypeptide(L)'
;LPLSNMISLPDEEREVFYRDWRILAQDYLLIGKINQEPGSQLVQVQYEFFDVNREIKLAGEVLTGSVTQLRDIGHTISNVVFEQVTRVPGAFTSQLLYIVSEEAGPGLSLFKLEKSDYDGARPQVLLESGEPIMSPSWSPNGQDVAYVSFETGLPRIYIQNIASGQRRQITNYPNTNSSPVWSPDGNKLAMV
;
A
#
# COMPACT_ATOMS: atom_id res chain seq x y z
N LEU A 1 18.16 -0.61 -30.64
CA LEU A 1 18.01 0.84 -30.85
C LEU A 1 17.79 1.49 -29.51
N PRO A 2 18.53 2.52 -29.10
CA PRO A 2 18.21 3.24 -27.87
C PRO A 2 16.85 3.94 -28.04
N LEU A 3 16.07 4.04 -26.94
CA LEU A 3 14.76 4.71 -26.91
C LEU A 3 14.81 6.13 -27.50
N SER A 4 15.98 6.80 -27.40
CA SER A 4 16.24 8.11 -28.00
C SER A 4 16.12 8.17 -29.53
N ASN A 5 16.13 7.03 -30.21
CA ASN A 5 16.03 6.95 -31.68
C ASN A 5 14.58 6.63 -32.16
N MET A 6 13.65 6.47 -31.23
CA MET A 6 12.22 6.38 -31.56
C MET A 6 11.70 7.77 -31.89
N ILE A 7 10.97 7.91 -33.01
CA ILE A 7 10.39 9.17 -33.46
C ILE A 7 9.30 9.66 -32.49
N SER A 8 8.56 8.71 -31.90
CA SER A 8 7.62 8.94 -30.80
C SER A 8 7.49 7.68 -29.96
N LEU A 9 7.24 7.82 -28.65
CA LEU A 9 6.84 6.69 -27.81
C LEU A 9 5.34 6.45 -28.01
N PRO A 10 4.88 5.19 -28.13
CA PRO A 10 3.46 4.89 -28.30
C PRO A 10 2.71 5.25 -27.02
N ASP A 11 1.54 5.86 -27.16
CA ASP A 11 0.59 6.08 -26.07
C ASP A 11 -0.77 5.39 -26.32
N GLU A 12 -0.95 4.79 -27.52
CA GLU A 12 -2.10 3.99 -27.91
C GLU A 12 -1.68 2.68 -28.62
N GLU A 13 -2.52 1.64 -28.51
CA GLU A 13 -2.28 0.31 -29.09
C GLU A 13 -1.88 0.35 -30.57
N ARG A 14 -2.54 1.18 -31.40
CA ARG A 14 -2.27 1.31 -32.85
C ARG A 14 -0.86 1.77 -33.18
N GLU A 15 -0.13 2.31 -32.21
CA GLU A 15 1.23 2.84 -32.36
C GLU A 15 2.29 1.83 -31.89
N VAL A 16 1.86 0.68 -31.38
CA VAL A 16 2.75 -0.36 -30.88
C VAL A 16 3.28 -1.22 -32.03
N PHE A 17 4.56 -1.07 -32.32
CA PHE A 17 5.27 -1.91 -33.28
C PHE A 17 6.06 -2.97 -32.54
N TYR A 18 5.48 -4.13 -32.28
CA TYR A 18 6.05 -5.21 -31.47
C TYR A 18 7.46 -5.63 -31.89
N ARG A 19 7.77 -5.61 -33.19
CA ARG A 19 9.10 -5.92 -33.71
C ARG A 19 10.19 -5.06 -33.08
N ASP A 20 9.93 -3.77 -32.91
CA ASP A 20 10.93 -2.84 -32.39
C ASP A 20 11.22 -3.08 -30.92
N TRP A 21 10.19 -3.44 -30.15
CA TRP A 21 10.32 -3.83 -28.75
C TRP A 21 11.04 -5.16 -28.56
N ARG A 22 10.81 -6.14 -29.47
CA ARG A 22 11.58 -7.40 -29.47
C ARG A 22 13.07 -7.17 -29.76
N ILE A 23 13.42 -6.25 -30.67
CA ILE A 23 14.82 -5.88 -30.93
C ILE A 23 15.47 -5.30 -29.66
N LEU A 24 14.70 -4.62 -28.81
CA LEU A 24 15.14 -4.10 -27.51
C LEU A 24 15.12 -5.17 -26.40
N ALA A 25 14.83 -6.43 -26.74
CA ALA A 25 14.72 -7.55 -25.82
C ALA A 25 13.71 -7.29 -24.66
N GLN A 26 12.58 -6.65 -24.99
CA GLN A 26 11.49 -6.43 -24.03
C GLN A 26 10.45 -7.54 -24.19
N ASP A 27 10.08 -8.20 -23.09
CA ASP A 27 9.02 -9.22 -23.07
C ASP A 27 7.63 -8.60 -22.92
N TYR A 28 7.55 -7.51 -22.20
CA TYR A 28 6.30 -6.80 -21.92
C TYR A 28 6.43 -5.31 -22.18
N LEU A 29 5.31 -4.68 -22.50
CA LEU A 29 5.22 -3.24 -22.72
C LEU A 29 4.00 -2.68 -21.99
N LEU A 30 4.22 -1.70 -21.13
CA LEU A 30 3.18 -0.89 -20.51
C LEU A 30 3.25 0.51 -21.11
N ILE A 31 2.17 0.95 -21.71
CA ILE A 31 2.02 2.32 -22.23
C ILE A 31 0.85 2.99 -21.57
N GLY A 32 0.81 4.31 -21.62
CA GLY A 32 -0.33 5.05 -21.11
C GLY A 32 -0.19 6.55 -21.24
N LYS A 33 -1.30 7.22 -20.99
CA LYS A 33 -1.36 8.68 -20.99
C LYS A 33 -2.20 9.19 -19.83
N ILE A 34 -1.88 10.41 -19.41
CA ILE A 34 -2.62 11.13 -18.37
C ILE A 34 -3.25 12.35 -19.04
N ASN A 35 -4.57 12.43 -18.93
CA ASN A 35 -5.35 13.57 -19.41
C ASN A 35 -5.93 14.33 -18.21
N GLN A 36 -5.77 15.64 -18.21
CA GLN A 36 -6.36 16.54 -17.22
C GLN A 36 -6.94 17.74 -17.94
N GLU A 37 -8.21 18.05 -17.70
CA GLU A 37 -8.81 19.27 -18.20
C GLU A 37 -8.25 20.50 -17.44
N PRO A 38 -7.99 21.62 -18.12
CA PRO A 38 -7.52 22.83 -17.48
C PRO A 38 -8.43 23.26 -16.33
N GLY A 39 -7.85 23.46 -15.14
CA GLY A 39 -8.56 23.85 -13.93
C GLY A 39 -9.28 22.73 -13.19
N SER A 40 -9.30 21.50 -13.73
CA SER A 40 -9.85 20.33 -13.05
C SER A 40 -8.84 19.75 -12.06
N GLN A 41 -9.34 19.24 -10.91
CA GLN A 41 -8.58 18.39 -10.01
C GLN A 41 -8.67 16.90 -10.39
N LEU A 42 -9.53 16.56 -11.36
CA LEU A 42 -9.70 15.20 -11.84
C LEU A 42 -8.73 14.94 -12.99
N VAL A 43 -8.17 13.74 -12.99
CA VAL A 43 -7.31 13.21 -14.03
C VAL A 43 -7.87 11.89 -14.53
N GLN A 44 -7.67 11.61 -15.81
CA GLN A 44 -7.91 10.31 -16.41
C GLN A 44 -6.55 9.71 -16.77
N VAL A 45 -6.30 8.50 -16.27
CA VAL A 45 -5.10 7.72 -16.57
C VAL A 45 -5.54 6.52 -17.41
N GLN A 46 -5.22 6.58 -18.69
CA GLN A 46 -5.40 5.43 -19.60
C GLN A 46 -4.11 4.62 -19.59
N TYR A 47 -4.21 3.31 -19.51
CA TYR A 47 -3.06 2.42 -19.68
C TYR A 47 -3.42 1.22 -20.55
N GLU A 48 -2.41 0.64 -21.19
CA GLU A 48 -2.50 -0.59 -21.97
C GLU A 48 -1.24 -1.42 -21.72
N PHE A 49 -1.41 -2.72 -21.51
CA PHE A 49 -0.34 -3.65 -21.18
C PHE A 49 -0.31 -4.81 -22.17
N PHE A 50 0.87 -5.08 -22.73
CA PHE A 50 1.05 -6.02 -23.85
C PHE A 50 2.12 -7.07 -23.54
N ASP A 51 1.90 -8.28 -24.05
CA ASP A 51 2.94 -9.29 -24.26
C ASP A 51 3.55 -9.08 -25.65
N VAL A 52 4.80 -8.67 -25.67
CA VAL A 52 5.53 -8.30 -26.90
C VAL A 52 5.80 -9.53 -27.77
N ASN A 53 6.08 -10.68 -27.14
CA ASN A 53 6.41 -11.91 -27.85
C ASN A 53 5.18 -12.55 -28.50
N ARG A 54 4.04 -12.50 -27.81
CA ARG A 54 2.77 -13.05 -28.30
C ARG A 54 1.97 -12.06 -29.15
N GLU A 55 2.36 -10.78 -29.16
CA GLU A 55 1.69 -9.69 -29.88
C GLU A 55 0.23 -9.53 -29.44
N ILE A 56 -0.04 -9.62 -28.13
CA ILE A 56 -1.39 -9.50 -27.59
C ILE A 56 -1.45 -8.46 -26.46
N LYS A 57 -2.58 -7.80 -26.38
CA LYS A 57 -2.93 -6.96 -25.24
C LYS A 57 -3.41 -7.84 -24.08
N LEU A 58 -2.77 -7.69 -22.93
CA LEU A 58 -3.07 -8.45 -21.71
C LEU A 58 -4.07 -7.73 -20.81
N ALA A 59 -3.99 -6.39 -20.75
CA ALA A 59 -4.88 -5.56 -19.94
C ALA A 59 -4.92 -4.13 -20.50
N GLY A 60 -5.91 -3.36 -20.10
CA GLY A 60 -6.01 -1.93 -20.40
C GLY A 60 -7.33 -1.35 -19.91
N GLU A 61 -7.26 -0.17 -19.32
CA GLU A 61 -8.41 0.50 -18.71
C GLU A 61 -8.16 2.02 -18.64
N VAL A 62 -9.23 2.77 -18.42
CA VAL A 62 -9.19 4.19 -18.08
C VAL A 62 -9.61 4.34 -16.62
N LEU A 63 -8.68 4.78 -15.78
CA LEU A 63 -8.91 5.06 -14.36
C LEU A 63 -9.07 6.56 -14.17
N THR A 64 -10.07 6.95 -13.38
CA THR A 64 -10.33 8.36 -13.06
C THR A 64 -10.12 8.59 -11.56
N GLY A 65 -9.43 9.67 -11.22
CA GLY A 65 -9.19 10.06 -9.83
C GLY A 65 -8.75 11.51 -9.73
N SER A 66 -8.41 11.97 -8.54
CA SER A 66 -7.79 13.27 -8.35
C SER A 66 -6.28 13.22 -8.60
N VAL A 67 -5.67 14.37 -8.81
CA VAL A 67 -4.19 14.49 -8.93
C VAL A 67 -3.49 13.88 -7.71
N THR A 68 -4.07 14.01 -6.51
CA THR A 68 -3.52 13.43 -5.28
C THR A 68 -3.59 11.90 -5.23
N GLN A 69 -4.45 11.29 -6.06
CA GLN A 69 -4.63 9.83 -6.16
C GLN A 69 -3.79 9.19 -7.28
N LEU A 70 -2.98 9.97 -8.01
CA LEU A 70 -2.15 9.41 -9.09
C LEU A 70 -1.26 8.25 -8.63
N ARG A 71 -0.73 8.33 -7.40
CA ARG A 71 0.05 7.25 -6.80
C ARG A 71 -0.79 5.98 -6.60
N ASP A 72 -2.00 6.12 -6.08
CA ASP A 72 -2.92 4.99 -5.84
C ASP A 72 -3.35 4.35 -7.15
N ILE A 73 -3.57 5.17 -8.18
CA ILE A 73 -3.81 4.70 -9.56
C ILE A 73 -2.61 3.91 -10.08
N GLY A 74 -1.38 4.42 -9.89
CA GLY A 74 -0.15 3.72 -10.27
C GLY A 74 -0.02 2.37 -9.57
N HIS A 75 -0.32 2.27 -8.28
CA HIS A 75 -0.32 1.02 -7.52
C HIS A 75 -1.40 0.04 -8.03
N THR A 76 -2.58 0.54 -8.39
CA THR A 76 -3.65 -0.26 -8.99
C THR A 76 -3.20 -0.87 -10.32
N ILE A 77 -2.59 -0.07 -11.20
CA ILE A 77 -2.03 -0.55 -12.47
C ILE A 77 -0.92 -1.58 -12.20
N SER A 78 -0.05 -1.34 -11.21
CA SER A 78 1.01 -2.27 -10.83
C SER A 78 0.47 -3.62 -10.37
N ASN A 79 -0.64 -3.65 -9.62
CA ASN A 79 -1.32 -4.90 -9.26
C ASN A 79 -1.75 -5.69 -10.49
N VAL A 80 -2.39 -5.02 -11.46
CA VAL A 80 -2.84 -5.67 -12.70
C VAL A 80 -1.65 -6.21 -13.50
N VAL A 81 -0.61 -5.40 -13.70
CA VAL A 81 0.60 -5.83 -14.43
C VAL A 81 1.25 -7.03 -13.75
N PHE A 82 1.43 -6.98 -12.42
CA PHE A 82 2.03 -8.06 -11.65
C PHE A 82 1.23 -9.36 -11.78
N GLU A 83 -0.09 -9.28 -11.65
CA GLU A 83 -0.98 -10.45 -11.78
C GLU A 83 -0.96 -11.04 -13.19
N GLN A 84 -0.94 -10.20 -14.23
CA GLN A 84 -0.84 -10.68 -15.61
C GLN A 84 0.47 -11.43 -15.87
N VAL A 85 1.57 -10.98 -15.28
CA VAL A 85 2.90 -11.60 -15.47
C VAL A 85 3.07 -12.85 -14.60
N THR A 86 2.70 -12.78 -13.32
CA THR A 86 3.04 -13.81 -12.33
C THR A 86 1.91 -14.79 -12.03
N ARG A 87 0.68 -14.46 -12.40
CA ARG A 87 -0.56 -15.17 -12.02
C ARG A 87 -0.84 -15.16 -10.51
N VAL A 88 -0.20 -14.25 -9.80
CA VAL A 88 -0.40 -14.04 -8.35
C VAL A 88 -0.97 -12.63 -8.18
N PRO A 89 -2.00 -12.42 -7.36
CA PRO A 89 -2.53 -11.09 -7.09
C PRO A 89 -1.43 -10.15 -6.57
N GLY A 90 -1.40 -8.92 -7.09
CA GLY A 90 -0.49 -7.89 -6.62
C GLY A 90 -0.88 -7.36 -5.24
N ALA A 91 0.10 -6.88 -4.48
CA ALA A 91 -0.10 -6.30 -3.15
C ALA A 91 0.33 -4.83 -3.06
N PHE A 92 0.45 -4.13 -4.20
CA PHE A 92 0.96 -2.75 -4.25
C PHE A 92 -0.01 -1.72 -3.64
N THR A 93 -1.28 -2.07 -3.46
CA THR A 93 -2.28 -1.23 -2.76
C THR A 93 -2.42 -1.58 -1.28
N SER A 94 -1.63 -2.54 -0.77
CA SER A 94 -1.64 -2.88 0.66
C SER A 94 -0.95 -1.81 1.50
N GLN A 95 -1.17 -1.86 2.81
CA GLN A 95 -0.56 -0.96 3.78
C GLN A 95 0.27 -1.73 4.80
N LEU A 96 1.34 -1.12 5.27
CA LEU A 96 2.16 -1.60 6.38
C LEU A 96 1.65 -1.01 7.68
N LEU A 97 1.77 -1.78 8.75
CA LEU A 97 1.55 -1.35 10.13
C LEU A 97 2.77 -1.76 10.95
N TYR A 98 3.43 -0.80 11.59
CA TYR A 98 4.71 -1.04 12.26
C TYR A 98 4.91 -0.11 13.45
N ILE A 99 5.91 -0.43 14.27
CA ILE A 99 6.33 0.39 15.39
C ILE A 99 7.70 0.99 15.06
N VAL A 100 7.81 2.29 15.28
CA VAL A 100 9.08 3.02 15.28
C VAL A 100 9.46 3.33 16.72
N SER A 101 10.72 3.09 17.07
CA SER A 101 11.29 3.53 18.35
C SER A 101 12.40 4.54 18.08
N GLU A 102 12.29 5.72 18.66
CA GLU A 102 13.26 6.81 18.54
C GLU A 102 13.83 7.15 19.92
N GLU A 103 15.11 7.50 19.97
CA GLU A 103 15.70 8.07 21.19
C GLU A 103 15.30 9.56 21.29
N ALA A 104 14.50 9.90 22.29
CA ALA A 104 14.01 11.25 22.51
C ALA A 104 14.89 12.07 23.48
N GLY A 105 15.97 11.46 24.01
CA GLY A 105 16.93 12.04 24.92
C GLY A 105 17.59 10.96 25.77
N PRO A 106 18.57 11.30 26.64
CA PRO A 106 19.28 10.32 27.46
C PRO A 106 18.30 9.49 28.33
N GLY A 107 18.15 8.19 27.98
CA GLY A 107 17.29 7.26 28.67
C GLY A 107 15.78 7.44 28.40
N LEU A 108 15.41 8.27 27.41
CA LEU A 108 14.03 8.50 27.01
C LEU A 108 13.81 7.93 25.60
N SER A 109 12.82 7.07 25.47
CA SER A 109 12.40 6.54 24.16
C SER A 109 11.01 7.04 23.82
N LEU A 110 10.78 7.30 22.53
CA LEU A 110 9.47 7.59 21.98
C LEU A 110 9.09 6.44 21.04
N PHE A 111 7.92 5.87 21.26
CA PHE A 111 7.37 4.81 20.44
C PHE A 111 6.22 5.34 19.61
N LYS A 112 6.21 5.02 18.32
CA LYS A 112 5.16 5.42 17.39
C LYS A 112 4.57 4.18 16.73
N LEU A 113 3.26 4.06 16.80
CA LEU A 113 2.50 3.14 15.95
C LEU A 113 2.20 3.87 14.64
N GLU A 114 2.70 3.35 13.56
CA GLU A 114 2.57 3.99 12.24
C GLU A 114 1.97 3.04 11.22
N LYS A 115 1.30 3.62 10.24
CA LYS A 115 0.94 2.96 8.99
C LYS A 115 1.54 3.70 7.81
N SER A 116 1.81 2.98 6.72
CA SER A 116 2.26 3.56 5.46
C SER A 116 1.74 2.75 4.28
N ASP A 117 1.99 3.23 3.06
CA ASP A 117 1.88 2.40 1.86
C ASP A 117 2.85 1.21 1.96
N TYR A 118 2.63 0.20 1.12
CA TYR A 118 3.44 -1.03 1.09
C TYR A 118 4.95 -0.77 0.89
N ASP A 119 5.31 0.35 0.28
CA ASP A 119 6.70 0.76 -0.01
C ASP A 119 7.26 1.77 1.01
N GLY A 120 6.56 2.00 2.12
CA GLY A 120 6.94 2.92 3.19
C GLY A 120 6.60 4.39 2.92
N ALA A 121 6.02 4.73 1.78
CA ALA A 121 5.61 6.10 1.51
C ALA A 121 4.38 6.51 2.31
N ARG A 122 4.17 7.82 2.47
CA ARG A 122 3.04 8.43 3.18
C ARG A 122 2.87 7.89 4.61
N PRO A 123 3.95 7.82 5.44
CA PRO A 123 3.82 7.35 6.81
C PRO A 123 2.85 8.24 7.58
N GLN A 124 2.00 7.61 8.39
CA GLN A 124 1.01 8.27 9.22
C GLN A 124 1.09 7.73 10.64
N VAL A 125 1.36 8.60 11.59
CA VAL A 125 1.37 8.27 13.00
C VAL A 125 -0.06 8.07 13.49
N LEU A 126 -0.36 6.90 14.06
CA LEU A 126 -1.64 6.55 14.66
C LEU A 126 -1.64 6.77 16.17
N LEU A 127 -0.48 6.58 16.80
CA LEU A 127 -0.27 6.76 18.24
C LEU A 127 1.19 7.07 18.53
N GLU A 128 1.44 7.99 19.46
CA GLU A 128 2.74 8.22 20.10
C GLU A 128 2.66 7.90 21.59
N SER A 129 3.73 7.32 22.15
CA SER A 129 3.81 6.94 23.56
C SER A 129 5.25 7.00 24.05
N GLY A 130 5.44 7.48 25.28
CA GLY A 130 6.71 7.32 26.00
C GLY A 130 6.95 5.90 26.53
N GLU A 131 5.92 5.07 26.53
CA GLU A 131 5.99 3.67 26.94
C GLU A 131 5.93 2.74 25.73
N PRO A 132 6.50 1.53 25.81
CA PRO A 132 6.55 0.61 24.69
C PRO A 132 5.17 0.30 24.10
N ILE A 133 5.13 0.24 22.77
CA ILE A 133 4.02 -0.29 21.98
C ILE A 133 4.55 -1.51 21.22
N MET A 134 3.78 -2.60 21.14
CA MET A 134 4.23 -3.86 20.55
C MET A 134 3.11 -4.59 19.81
N SER A 135 3.50 -5.52 18.95
CA SER A 135 2.62 -6.51 18.31
C SER A 135 1.37 -5.91 17.65
N PRO A 136 1.52 -4.93 16.74
CA PRO A 136 0.38 -4.36 16.05
C PRO A 136 -0.24 -5.38 15.10
N SER A 137 -1.57 -5.38 14.97
CA SER A 137 -2.34 -6.30 14.13
C SER A 137 -3.52 -5.58 13.50
N TRP A 138 -3.64 -5.67 12.17
CA TRP A 138 -4.77 -5.15 11.41
C TRP A 138 -6.05 -5.95 11.64
N SER A 139 -7.17 -5.26 11.80
CA SER A 139 -8.47 -5.91 11.62
C SER A 139 -8.69 -6.28 10.14
N PRO A 140 -9.42 -7.37 9.84
CA PRO A 140 -9.63 -7.81 8.46
C PRO A 140 -10.34 -6.77 7.57
N ASN A 141 -11.14 -5.88 8.16
CA ASN A 141 -11.84 -4.80 7.44
C ASN A 141 -10.96 -3.55 7.24
N GLY A 142 -9.72 -3.53 7.80
CA GLY A 142 -8.80 -2.41 7.70
C GLY A 142 -9.20 -1.15 8.46
N GLN A 143 -10.25 -1.20 9.31
CA GLN A 143 -10.74 -0.02 10.03
C GLN A 143 -10.14 0.14 11.41
N ASP A 144 -9.73 -0.96 12.04
CA ASP A 144 -9.20 -0.99 13.39
C ASP A 144 -7.83 -1.64 13.43
N VAL A 145 -7.05 -1.28 14.46
CA VAL A 145 -5.78 -1.92 14.79
C VAL A 145 -5.81 -2.36 16.24
N ALA A 146 -5.31 -3.58 16.51
CA ALA A 146 -5.04 -4.07 17.85
C ALA A 146 -3.55 -3.97 18.13
N TYR A 147 -3.15 -3.64 19.34
CA TYR A 147 -1.75 -3.55 19.74
C TYR A 147 -1.62 -3.70 21.26
N VAL A 148 -0.41 -3.99 21.72
CA VAL A 148 -0.04 -3.99 23.14
C VAL A 148 0.54 -2.64 23.48
N SER A 149 0.10 -2.03 24.60
CA SER A 149 0.67 -0.81 25.18
C SER A 149 1.04 -1.03 26.62
N PHE A 150 2.15 -0.41 27.04
CA PHE A 150 2.64 -0.42 28.43
C PHE A 150 2.31 0.87 29.17
N GLU A 151 1.45 1.74 28.66
CA GLU A 151 1.07 3.03 29.25
C GLU A 151 0.54 2.96 30.69
N THR A 152 0.05 1.80 31.14
CA THR A 152 -0.41 1.56 32.49
C THR A 152 0.64 0.90 33.39
N GLY A 153 1.89 0.78 32.92
CA GLY A 153 2.99 0.07 33.61
C GLY A 153 2.95 -1.45 33.43
N LEU A 154 1.89 -1.99 32.82
CA LEU A 154 1.72 -3.43 32.50
C LEU A 154 1.22 -3.58 31.06
N PRO A 155 1.58 -4.67 30.39
CA PRO A 155 1.10 -4.89 29.03
C PRO A 155 -0.42 -5.02 29.00
N ARG A 156 -1.07 -4.22 28.16
CA ARG A 156 -2.51 -4.24 27.92
C ARG A 156 -2.77 -4.19 26.42
N ILE A 157 -3.79 -4.91 25.99
CA ILE A 157 -4.21 -4.89 24.57
C ILE A 157 -5.26 -3.81 24.40
N TYR A 158 -5.03 -2.98 23.41
CA TYR A 158 -5.94 -1.93 22.95
C TYR A 158 -6.44 -2.23 21.55
N ILE A 159 -7.65 -1.78 21.24
CA ILE A 159 -8.15 -1.63 19.89
C ILE A 159 -8.34 -0.14 19.64
N GLN A 160 -7.85 0.33 18.50
CA GLN A 160 -7.97 1.72 18.05
C GLN A 160 -8.60 1.76 16.67
N ASN A 161 -9.62 2.59 16.51
CA ASN A 161 -10.18 2.90 15.20
C ASN A 161 -9.29 3.92 14.50
N ILE A 162 -8.89 3.62 13.25
CA ILE A 162 -7.90 4.40 12.50
C ILE A 162 -8.44 5.76 12.11
N ALA A 163 -9.70 5.83 11.70
CA ALA A 163 -10.30 7.06 11.20
C ALA A 163 -10.60 8.07 12.32
N SER A 164 -11.11 7.60 13.46
CA SER A 164 -11.48 8.46 14.57
C SER A 164 -10.39 8.63 15.64
N GLY A 165 -9.36 7.76 15.63
CA GLY A 165 -8.36 7.70 16.69
C GLY A 165 -8.91 7.19 18.04
N GLN A 166 -10.21 6.87 18.13
CA GLN A 166 -10.79 6.33 19.35
C GLN A 166 -10.20 4.98 19.68
N ARG A 167 -9.79 4.82 20.94
CA ARG A 167 -9.15 3.60 21.43
C ARG A 167 -9.83 3.10 22.70
N ARG A 168 -9.83 1.79 22.88
CA ARG A 168 -10.35 1.12 24.07
C ARG A 168 -9.43 0.01 24.51
N GLN A 169 -9.18 -0.08 25.81
CA GLN A 169 -8.50 -1.22 26.41
C GLN A 169 -9.46 -2.42 26.44
N ILE A 170 -8.98 -3.58 26.02
CA ILE A 170 -9.78 -4.81 25.97
C ILE A 170 -9.31 -5.88 26.95
N THR A 171 -8.10 -5.77 27.48
CA THR A 171 -7.58 -6.71 28.49
C THR A 171 -7.19 -6.00 29.77
N ASN A 172 -7.38 -6.70 30.90
CA ASN A 172 -6.93 -6.26 32.23
C ASN A 172 -6.55 -7.46 33.07
N TYR A 173 -5.97 -8.49 32.49
CA TYR A 173 -5.50 -9.64 33.26
C TYR A 173 -4.21 -9.32 34.01
N PRO A 174 -3.94 -9.92 35.18
CA PRO A 174 -2.81 -9.57 36.01
C PRO A 174 -1.43 -9.89 35.45
N ASN A 175 -1.38 -10.80 34.48
CA ASN A 175 -0.14 -11.29 33.85
C ASN A 175 0.01 -10.72 32.40
N THR A 176 0.74 -11.43 31.59
CA THR A 176 1.01 -11.07 30.21
C THR A 176 -0.29 -10.94 29.41
N ASN A 177 -0.39 -9.88 28.61
CA ASN A 177 -1.44 -9.63 27.65
C ASN A 177 -0.72 -9.25 26.36
N SER A 178 -0.55 -10.19 25.43
CA SER A 178 0.31 -9.98 24.25
C SER A 178 -0.23 -10.62 22.98
N SER A 179 0.42 -10.30 21.87
CA SER A 179 0.25 -10.93 20.56
C SER A 179 -1.21 -11.00 20.07
N PRO A 180 -1.92 -9.86 20.02
CA PRO A 180 -3.29 -9.86 19.53
C PRO A 180 -3.33 -10.21 18.04
N VAL A 181 -4.19 -11.15 17.64
CA VAL A 181 -4.42 -11.56 16.24
C VAL A 181 -5.92 -11.66 16.01
N TRP A 182 -6.40 -10.99 14.98
CA TRP A 182 -7.81 -11.02 14.60
C TRP A 182 -8.19 -12.33 13.92
N SER A 183 -9.40 -12.79 14.19
CA SER A 183 -10.03 -13.83 13.37
C SER A 183 -10.34 -13.29 11.97
N PRO A 184 -10.39 -14.15 10.92
CA PRO A 184 -10.65 -13.71 9.56
C PRO A 184 -11.98 -12.96 9.37
N ASP A 185 -12.98 -13.25 10.20
CA ASP A 185 -14.28 -12.58 10.21
C ASP A 185 -14.32 -11.28 11.02
N GLY A 186 -13.20 -10.92 11.70
CA GLY A 186 -13.07 -9.70 12.50
C GLY A 186 -13.85 -9.70 13.82
N ASN A 187 -14.51 -10.80 14.19
CA ASN A 187 -15.38 -10.86 15.36
C ASN A 187 -14.68 -11.31 16.64
N LYS A 188 -13.48 -11.87 16.53
CA LYS A 188 -12.71 -12.41 17.65
C LYS A 188 -11.26 -11.93 17.58
N LEU A 189 -10.64 -11.88 18.76
CA LEU A 189 -9.22 -11.61 18.91
C LEU A 189 -8.59 -12.73 19.72
N ALA A 190 -7.64 -13.46 19.12
CA ALA A 190 -6.78 -14.37 19.85
C ALA A 190 -5.66 -13.58 20.53
N MET A 191 -5.22 -13.97 21.71
CA MET A 191 -4.16 -13.32 22.49
C MET A 191 -3.51 -14.30 23.45
N VAL A 192 -2.35 -13.94 23.97
CA VAL A 192 -1.62 -14.69 24.99
C VAL A 192 -1.62 -13.91 26.30
#